data_d48735b03c3c3f4b71649b82867b1128
#
_entry.id   d48735b03c3c3f4b71649b82867b1128
#
_cell.length_a   1.000
_cell.length_b   1.000
_cell.length_c   1.000
_cell.angle_alpha   90.00
_cell.angle_beta   90.00
_cell.angle_gamma   90.00
#
_symmetry.space_group_name_H-M   'P 1'
#
loop_
_entity.id
_entity.type
_entity.pdbx_description
1 polymer ?
#
loop_
_entity_poly.entity_id
_entity_poly.type
_entity_poly.pdbx_seq_one_letter_code
_entity_poly.pdbx_strand_id
1 'polypeptide(L)'
;LPDPRETSALLWTTAWKLARRDLSARFRGLRLLLVCLFLGVGALAAIGTLTGSIERELTTRGREVLGGDIELRTWQRSLSQEELSALARYGRVSPGLRLQAIARKGDLTAPVALKAVDANWPLYGKLELKDGRKVGAPPTGVVWLSEGTAARLGVKPGDTVSLGGVDQKVGGLIASDPEKLSEGFALGDAAISTLDLPERAGLTQPGAMYRSATRVKFTDPARDPDALVKALDKRFGDDAFETRTRKAASPSTERFVSRMGQFLTLVGLAALVIAGIGIGGGVSSYLEARRT
;
A
#
# COMPACT_ATOMS: atom_id res chain seq x y z
N LEU A 1 -55.53 -26.37 27.54
CA LEU A 1 -55.17 -25.36 26.53
C LEU A 1 -53.80 -25.74 25.98
N PRO A 2 -53.62 -25.94 24.67
CA PRO A 2 -52.33 -26.30 24.09
C PRO A 2 -51.35 -25.13 24.23
N ASP A 3 -50.09 -25.45 24.50
CA ASP A 3 -49.00 -24.49 24.70
C ASP A 3 -48.78 -23.62 23.43
N PRO A 4 -48.78 -22.28 23.53
CA PRO A 4 -48.63 -21.39 22.39
C PRO A 4 -47.27 -21.54 21.66
N ARG A 5 -46.30 -22.21 22.26
CA ARG A 5 -44.99 -22.51 21.64
C ARG A 5 -45.07 -23.73 20.68
N GLU A 6 -45.89 -24.72 20.94
CA GLU A 6 -46.07 -25.87 20.04
C GLU A 6 -46.86 -25.50 18.78
N THR A 7 -47.86 -24.62 18.89
CA THR A 7 -48.61 -24.13 17.72
C THR A 7 -47.78 -23.30 16.77
N SER A 8 -46.83 -22.51 17.24
CA SER A 8 -45.94 -21.71 16.40
C SER A 8 -44.94 -22.57 15.61
N ALA A 9 -44.39 -23.61 16.22
CA ALA A 9 -43.44 -24.53 15.58
C ALA A 9 -44.12 -25.37 14.48
N LEU A 10 -45.37 -25.80 14.72
CA LEU A 10 -46.16 -26.51 13.71
C LEU A 10 -46.54 -25.62 12.54
N LEU A 11 -46.82 -24.34 12.78
CA LEU A 11 -47.09 -23.36 11.71
C LEU A 11 -45.85 -23.10 10.84
N TRP A 12 -44.68 -23.02 11.44
CA TRP A 12 -43.42 -22.84 10.67
C TRP A 12 -43.07 -24.08 9.86
N THR A 13 -43.19 -25.27 10.35
CA THR A 13 -42.93 -26.52 9.61
C THR A 13 -43.92 -26.76 8.48
N THR A 14 -45.21 -26.45 8.69
CA THR A 14 -46.22 -26.49 7.63
C THR A 14 -46.04 -25.38 6.58
N ALA A 15 -45.73 -24.18 7.01
CA ALA A 15 -45.40 -23.08 6.10
C ALA A 15 -44.15 -23.40 5.26
N TRP A 16 -43.12 -24.01 5.86
CA TRP A 16 -41.94 -24.46 5.13
C TRP A 16 -42.21 -25.59 4.13
N LYS A 17 -43.06 -26.56 4.49
CA LYS A 17 -43.49 -27.65 3.58
C LYS A 17 -44.31 -27.11 2.45
N LEU A 18 -45.23 -26.17 2.67
CA LEU A 18 -46.00 -25.49 1.65
C LEU A 18 -45.11 -24.67 0.73
N ALA A 19 -44.22 -23.87 1.27
CA ALA A 19 -43.27 -23.08 0.50
C ALA A 19 -42.36 -23.96 -0.38
N ARG A 20 -41.88 -25.10 0.15
CA ARG A 20 -41.06 -26.05 -0.62
C ARG A 20 -41.84 -26.77 -1.70
N ARG A 21 -43.13 -27.05 -1.50
CA ARG A 21 -44.01 -27.67 -2.49
C ARG A 21 -44.39 -26.70 -3.59
N ASP A 22 -44.63 -25.43 -3.29
CA ASP A 22 -44.89 -24.39 -4.24
C ASP A 22 -43.63 -24.04 -5.07
N LEU A 23 -42.44 -24.08 -4.45
CA LEU A 23 -41.16 -23.95 -5.16
C LEU A 23 -40.83 -25.13 -6.09
N SER A 24 -41.32 -26.34 -5.79
CA SER A 24 -40.94 -27.56 -6.54
C SER A 24 -41.78 -27.84 -7.78
N ALA A 25 -43.05 -27.43 -7.83
CA ALA A 25 -43.97 -28.04 -8.76
C ALA A 25 -44.34 -27.23 -10.02
N ARG A 26 -44.34 -25.87 -10.04
CA ARG A 26 -44.95 -25.18 -11.19
C ARG A 26 -44.41 -23.80 -11.60
N PHE A 27 -43.40 -23.25 -10.92
CA PHE A 27 -42.94 -21.87 -11.19
C PHE A 27 -41.48 -21.77 -11.61
N ARG A 28 -41.21 -21.91 -12.91
CA ARG A 28 -39.91 -21.56 -13.50
C ARG A 28 -39.52 -20.10 -13.18
N GLY A 29 -40.49 -19.19 -13.07
CA GLY A 29 -40.29 -17.78 -12.76
C GLY A 29 -39.77 -17.55 -11.32
N LEU A 30 -40.27 -18.28 -10.31
CA LEU A 30 -39.83 -18.12 -8.91
C LEU A 30 -38.40 -18.64 -8.68
N ARG A 31 -38.00 -19.70 -9.40
CA ARG A 31 -36.63 -20.23 -9.39
C ARG A 31 -35.66 -19.23 -10.02
N LEU A 32 -36.05 -18.64 -11.17
CA LEU A 32 -35.24 -17.60 -11.82
C LEU A 32 -35.04 -16.39 -10.91
N LEU A 33 -36.10 -15.96 -10.23
CA LEU A 33 -36.09 -14.87 -9.26
C LEU A 33 -35.11 -15.14 -8.09
N LEU A 34 -35.19 -16.35 -7.48
CA LEU A 34 -34.28 -16.76 -6.41
C LEU A 34 -32.83 -16.81 -6.90
N VAL A 35 -32.58 -17.32 -8.10
CA VAL A 35 -31.25 -17.35 -8.70
C VAL A 35 -30.72 -15.92 -8.94
N CYS A 36 -31.55 -15.03 -9.50
CA CYS A 36 -31.16 -13.63 -9.71
C CYS A 36 -30.88 -12.89 -8.39
N LEU A 37 -31.73 -13.11 -7.38
CA LEU A 37 -31.52 -12.53 -6.04
C LEU A 37 -30.24 -13.07 -5.39
N PHE A 38 -30.02 -14.37 -5.44
CA PHE A 38 -28.82 -15.01 -4.89
C PHE A 38 -27.56 -14.53 -5.62
N LEU A 39 -27.59 -14.44 -6.95
CA LEU A 39 -26.48 -13.90 -7.74
C LEU A 39 -26.21 -12.42 -7.42
N GLY A 40 -27.25 -11.59 -7.33
CA GLY A 40 -27.10 -10.17 -7.02
C GLY A 40 -26.53 -9.92 -5.62
N VAL A 41 -27.11 -10.55 -4.60
CA VAL A 41 -26.63 -10.42 -3.21
C VAL A 41 -25.26 -11.09 -3.03
N GLY A 42 -25.06 -12.25 -3.65
CA GLY A 42 -23.80 -12.99 -3.64
C GLY A 42 -22.67 -12.20 -4.29
N ALA A 43 -22.92 -11.55 -5.42
CA ALA A 43 -21.96 -10.69 -6.09
C ALA A 43 -21.56 -9.49 -5.22
N LEU A 44 -22.54 -8.80 -4.60
CA LEU A 44 -22.27 -7.68 -3.68
C LEU A 44 -21.46 -8.12 -2.45
N ALA A 45 -21.82 -9.26 -1.86
CA ALA A 45 -21.08 -9.81 -0.72
C ALA A 45 -19.65 -10.22 -1.10
N ALA A 46 -19.46 -10.85 -2.26
CA ALA A 46 -18.14 -11.23 -2.77
C ALA A 46 -17.28 -10.00 -3.05
N ILE A 47 -17.83 -8.95 -3.66
CA ILE A 47 -17.14 -7.68 -3.90
C ILE A 47 -16.73 -7.02 -2.57
N GLY A 48 -17.64 -6.94 -1.61
CA GLY A 48 -17.37 -6.37 -0.29
C GLY A 48 -16.27 -7.11 0.47
N THR A 49 -16.29 -8.44 0.45
CA THR A 49 -15.25 -9.27 1.09
C THR A 49 -13.91 -9.14 0.39
N LEU A 50 -13.88 -9.10 -0.95
CA LEU A 50 -12.65 -8.92 -1.73
C LEU A 50 -12.02 -7.54 -1.47
N THR A 51 -12.80 -6.48 -1.52
CA THR A 51 -12.34 -5.11 -1.25
C THR A 51 -11.78 -5.01 0.17
N GLY A 52 -12.49 -5.52 1.17
CA GLY A 52 -12.03 -5.50 2.56
C GLY A 52 -10.80 -6.39 2.83
N SER A 53 -10.58 -7.45 2.03
CA SER A 53 -9.37 -8.27 2.12
C SER A 53 -8.17 -7.56 1.49
N ILE A 54 -8.37 -6.89 0.35
CA ILE A 54 -7.33 -6.07 -0.31
C ILE A 54 -6.92 -4.91 0.60
N GLU A 55 -7.86 -4.19 1.20
CA GLU A 55 -7.55 -3.08 2.12
C GLU A 55 -6.74 -3.55 3.34
N ARG A 56 -7.10 -4.68 3.93
CA ARG A 56 -6.35 -5.27 5.06
C ARG A 56 -4.94 -5.67 4.65
N GLU A 57 -4.77 -6.31 3.52
CA GLU A 57 -3.46 -6.71 3.00
C GLU A 57 -2.59 -5.49 2.66
N LEU A 58 -3.17 -4.46 2.00
CA LEU A 58 -2.48 -3.20 1.72
C LEU A 58 -2.07 -2.48 3.01
N THR A 59 -2.91 -2.49 4.05
CA THR A 59 -2.56 -1.88 5.34
C THR A 59 -1.43 -2.64 6.05
N THR A 60 -1.43 -3.95 5.96
CA THR A 60 -0.39 -4.80 6.57
C THR A 60 0.95 -4.65 5.83
N ARG A 61 0.94 -4.71 4.49
CA ARG A 61 2.13 -4.51 3.66
C ARG A 61 2.51 -3.04 3.50
N GLY A 62 1.57 -2.12 3.74
CA GLY A 62 1.80 -0.68 3.63
C GLY A 62 2.97 -0.18 4.46
N ARG A 63 3.19 -0.76 5.64
CA ARG A 63 4.36 -0.45 6.49
C ARG A 63 5.68 -0.84 5.84
N GLU A 64 5.75 -2.00 5.21
CA GLU A 64 6.96 -2.48 4.54
C GLU A 64 7.20 -1.70 3.25
N VAL A 65 6.15 -1.48 2.47
CA VAL A 65 6.23 -0.72 1.21
C VAL A 65 6.64 0.73 1.47
N LEU A 66 6.02 1.40 2.46
CA LEU A 66 6.36 2.77 2.85
C LEU A 66 7.72 2.84 3.57
N GLY A 67 8.13 1.76 4.22
CA GLY A 67 9.29 1.71 5.12
C GLY A 67 9.03 2.39 6.47
N GLY A 68 7.75 2.65 6.83
CA GLY A 68 7.35 3.36 8.03
C GLY A 68 5.84 3.34 8.25
N ASP A 69 5.38 3.82 9.40
CA ASP A 69 3.95 4.10 9.64
C ASP A 69 3.52 5.43 8.99
N ILE A 70 4.48 6.37 8.91
CA ILE A 70 4.36 7.66 8.23
C ILE A 70 5.70 8.01 7.57
N GLU A 71 5.65 8.67 6.42
CA GLU A 71 6.78 9.28 5.73
C GLU A 71 6.50 10.77 5.54
N LEU A 72 7.42 11.61 6.00
CA LEU A 72 7.41 13.05 5.78
C LEU A 72 8.45 13.37 4.71
N ARG A 73 8.04 14.10 3.69
CA ARG A 73 8.87 14.51 2.56
C ARG A 73 9.01 16.02 2.53
N THR A 74 10.22 16.46 2.27
CA THR A 74 10.53 17.88 2.01
C THR A 74 11.46 17.99 0.82
N TRP A 75 11.33 19.08 0.07
CA TRP A 75 12.16 19.36 -1.07
C TRP A 75 13.30 20.32 -0.70
N GLN A 76 14.53 20.01 -1.12
CA GLN A 76 15.72 20.87 -0.97
C GLN A 76 16.03 21.28 0.47
N ARG A 77 15.45 20.58 1.46
CA ARG A 77 15.77 20.74 2.87
C ARG A 77 15.65 19.42 3.62
N SER A 78 16.45 19.26 4.64
CA SER A 78 16.29 18.21 5.66
C SER A 78 15.37 18.72 6.78
N LEU A 79 14.79 17.81 7.55
CA LEU A 79 14.03 18.19 8.73
C LEU A 79 14.96 18.84 9.77
N SER A 80 14.46 19.88 10.43
CA SER A 80 15.16 20.53 11.53
C SER A 80 15.23 19.62 12.77
N GLN A 81 16.14 19.96 13.70
CA GLN A 81 16.26 19.22 14.95
C GLN A 81 14.98 19.28 15.80
N GLU A 82 14.21 20.38 15.71
CA GLU A 82 12.92 20.52 16.38
C GLU A 82 11.89 19.55 15.77
N GLU A 83 11.79 19.49 14.43
CA GLU A 83 10.91 18.59 13.71
C GLU A 83 11.24 17.13 14.01
N LEU A 84 12.52 16.75 13.97
CA LEU A 84 12.98 15.39 14.31
C LEU A 84 12.67 15.03 15.77
N SER A 85 12.87 15.96 16.71
CA SER A 85 12.57 15.76 18.13
C SER A 85 11.08 15.61 18.38
N ALA A 86 10.23 16.35 17.63
CA ALA A 86 8.79 16.20 17.70
C ALA A 86 8.36 14.81 17.22
N LEU A 87 8.96 14.30 16.14
CA LEU A 87 8.68 12.96 15.60
C LEU A 87 9.17 11.84 16.52
N ALA A 88 10.33 12.02 17.17
CA ALA A 88 10.91 11.02 18.07
C ALA A 88 10.02 10.66 19.27
N ARG A 89 9.10 11.56 19.66
CA ARG A 89 8.09 11.30 20.71
C ARG A 89 7.09 10.21 20.33
N TYR A 90 6.92 9.97 19.04
CA TYR A 90 5.94 9.01 18.52
C TYR A 90 6.55 7.64 18.20
N GLY A 91 7.89 7.58 18.09
CA GLY A 91 8.56 6.32 17.81
C GLY A 91 9.97 6.50 17.24
N ARG A 92 10.47 5.44 16.62
CA ARG A 92 11.79 5.44 15.99
C ARG A 92 11.73 6.22 14.68
N VAL A 93 12.61 7.19 14.53
CA VAL A 93 12.75 8.03 13.34
C VAL A 93 13.94 7.57 12.51
N SER A 94 13.79 7.56 11.21
CA SER A 94 14.83 7.28 10.23
C SER A 94 14.81 8.35 9.14
N PRO A 95 15.67 9.38 9.23
CA PRO A 95 15.87 10.34 8.15
C PRO A 95 16.56 9.69 6.95
N GLY A 96 16.20 10.14 5.76
CA GLY A 96 16.81 9.69 4.52
C GLY A 96 16.77 10.77 3.45
N LEU A 97 17.65 10.65 2.46
CA LEU A 97 17.69 11.53 1.30
C LEU A 97 17.50 10.72 0.01
N ARG A 98 16.89 11.35 -0.99
CA ARG A 98 16.68 10.82 -2.33
C ARG A 98 17.15 11.84 -3.33
N LEU A 99 18.08 11.46 -4.17
CA LEU A 99 18.66 12.35 -5.19
C LEU A 99 19.19 11.55 -6.37
N GLN A 100 19.48 12.25 -7.46
CA GLN A 100 20.17 11.66 -8.60
C GLN A 100 21.69 11.91 -8.45
N ALA A 101 22.47 10.89 -8.74
CA ALA A 101 23.91 10.97 -8.73
C ALA A 101 24.49 10.22 -9.96
N ILE A 102 25.76 10.44 -10.21
CA ILE A 102 26.51 9.69 -11.22
C ILE A 102 27.53 8.81 -10.48
N ALA A 103 27.43 7.51 -10.72
CA ALA A 103 28.43 6.55 -10.33
C ALA A 103 29.48 6.44 -11.43
N ARG A 104 30.76 6.39 -11.05
CA ARG A 104 31.90 6.33 -11.98
C ARG A 104 32.90 5.23 -11.58
N LYS A 105 33.46 4.55 -12.59
CA LYS A 105 34.59 3.64 -12.45
C LYS A 105 35.52 3.84 -13.67
N GLY A 106 36.66 4.49 -13.48
CA GLY A 106 37.50 4.94 -14.60
C GLY A 106 36.71 5.82 -15.55
N ASP A 107 36.65 5.46 -16.83
CA ASP A 107 35.93 6.19 -17.86
C ASP A 107 34.44 5.83 -17.96
N LEU A 108 34.01 4.77 -17.27
CA LEU A 108 32.61 4.32 -17.27
C LEU A 108 31.78 5.13 -16.28
N THR A 109 30.60 5.54 -16.71
CA THR A 109 29.64 6.28 -15.88
C THR A 109 28.25 5.66 -15.97
N ALA A 110 27.50 5.72 -14.85
CA ALA A 110 26.12 5.29 -14.81
C ALA A 110 25.29 6.26 -13.93
N PRO A 111 24.12 6.73 -14.41
CA PRO A 111 23.19 7.45 -13.56
C PRO A 111 22.58 6.51 -12.52
N VAL A 112 22.51 6.97 -11.29
CA VAL A 112 21.94 6.21 -10.16
C VAL A 112 20.93 7.05 -9.38
N ALA A 113 19.85 6.41 -8.96
CA ALA A 113 18.94 6.93 -7.96
C ALA A 113 19.57 6.66 -6.58
N LEU A 114 20.22 7.67 -6.01
CA LEU A 114 20.91 7.55 -4.74
C LEU A 114 19.94 7.69 -3.57
N LYS A 115 19.90 6.66 -2.74
CA LYS A 115 19.16 6.55 -1.49
C LYS A 115 20.15 6.61 -0.34
N ALA A 116 20.25 7.77 0.31
CA ALA A 116 21.08 7.90 1.50
C ALA A 116 20.22 7.68 2.76
N VAL A 117 20.70 6.82 3.66
CA VAL A 117 19.93 6.33 4.82
C VAL A 117 20.77 6.43 6.10
N ASP A 118 20.05 6.54 7.23
CA ASP A 118 20.66 6.51 8.56
C ASP A 118 20.82 5.07 9.07
N ALA A 119 21.47 4.93 10.23
CA ALA A 119 21.74 3.63 10.85
C ALA A 119 20.47 2.87 11.30
N ASN A 120 19.32 3.56 11.45
CA ASN A 120 18.05 2.93 11.83
C ASN A 120 17.34 2.27 10.65
N TRP A 121 17.76 2.58 9.42
CA TRP A 121 17.15 2.05 8.21
C TRP A 121 17.51 0.57 7.98
N PRO A 122 16.58 -0.27 7.49
CA PRO A 122 15.16 -0.03 7.29
C PRO A 122 14.36 -0.21 8.60
N LEU A 123 13.32 0.60 8.82
CA LEU A 123 12.45 0.49 10.00
C LEU A 123 11.53 -0.73 9.93
N TYR A 124 11.15 -1.15 8.71
CA TYR A 124 10.38 -2.34 8.41
C TYR A 124 11.03 -3.10 7.25
N GLY A 125 10.87 -4.42 7.24
CA GLY A 125 11.48 -5.28 6.24
C GLY A 125 13.00 -5.40 6.40
N LYS A 126 13.66 -5.90 5.37
CA LYS A 126 15.12 -6.01 5.25
C LYS A 126 15.51 -5.89 3.79
N LEU A 127 16.63 -5.24 3.52
CA LEU A 127 17.27 -5.28 2.22
C LEU A 127 17.89 -6.66 1.99
N GLU A 128 17.63 -7.28 0.88
CA GLU A 128 18.24 -8.56 0.51
C GLU A 128 19.27 -8.35 -0.61
N LEU A 129 20.47 -8.83 -0.39
CA LEU A 129 21.55 -8.83 -1.37
C LEU A 129 21.55 -10.13 -2.17
N LYS A 130 22.18 -10.13 -3.34
CA LYS A 130 22.26 -11.28 -4.25
C LYS A 130 22.98 -12.49 -3.65
N ASP A 131 23.85 -12.28 -2.69
CA ASP A 131 24.52 -13.34 -1.93
C ASP A 131 23.65 -13.95 -0.81
N GLY A 132 22.38 -13.55 -0.71
CA GLY A 132 21.42 -14.02 0.28
C GLY A 132 21.50 -13.30 1.63
N ARG A 133 22.46 -12.39 1.82
CA ARG A 133 22.54 -11.59 3.07
C ARG A 133 21.38 -10.63 3.18
N LYS A 134 20.76 -10.60 4.36
CA LYS A 134 19.76 -9.60 4.74
C LYS A 134 20.45 -8.51 5.55
N VAL A 135 20.50 -7.32 4.99
CA VAL A 135 21.27 -6.20 5.52
C VAL A 135 20.41 -4.98 5.82
N GLY A 136 20.95 -4.04 6.59
CA GLY A 136 20.41 -2.70 6.80
C GLY A 136 21.20 -1.65 6.04
N ALA A 137 21.34 -0.47 6.69
CA ALA A 137 22.18 0.61 6.18
C ALA A 137 23.61 0.12 5.93
N PRO A 138 24.27 0.58 4.85
CA PRO A 138 25.67 0.24 4.61
C PRO A 138 26.55 0.88 5.69
N PRO A 139 27.72 0.31 6.00
CA PRO A 139 28.74 1.00 6.77
C PRO A 139 29.26 2.24 6.02
N THR A 140 29.84 3.19 6.75
CA THR A 140 30.47 4.37 6.16
C THR A 140 31.54 3.95 5.15
N GLY A 141 31.54 4.60 3.98
CA GLY A 141 32.45 4.26 2.88
C GLY A 141 32.02 3.04 2.05
N VAL A 142 30.85 2.48 2.30
CA VAL A 142 30.29 1.33 1.57
C VAL A 142 28.99 1.73 0.90
N VAL A 143 28.72 1.14 -0.27
CA VAL A 143 27.48 1.31 -1.04
C VAL A 143 26.90 -0.05 -1.43
N TRP A 144 25.57 -0.18 -1.38
CA TRP A 144 24.84 -1.25 -2.04
C TRP A 144 24.41 -0.76 -3.42
N LEU A 145 24.75 -1.52 -4.47
CA LEU A 145 24.42 -1.17 -5.87
C LEU A 145 23.39 -2.12 -6.46
N SER A 146 22.58 -1.63 -7.37
CA SER A 146 21.78 -2.48 -8.24
C SER A 146 22.68 -3.28 -9.18
N GLU A 147 22.19 -4.44 -9.65
CA GLU A 147 22.88 -5.26 -10.64
C GLU A 147 23.10 -4.51 -11.95
N GLY A 148 22.08 -3.73 -12.39
CA GLY A 148 22.18 -2.95 -13.63
C GLY A 148 23.30 -1.91 -13.58
N THR A 149 23.44 -1.17 -12.47
CA THR A 149 24.56 -0.24 -12.28
C THR A 149 25.90 -0.96 -12.25
N ALA A 150 25.98 -2.07 -11.52
CA ALA A 150 27.20 -2.86 -11.41
C ALA A 150 27.66 -3.39 -12.78
N ALA A 151 26.73 -3.91 -13.59
CA ALA A 151 27.01 -4.38 -14.94
C ALA A 151 27.49 -3.28 -15.88
N ARG A 152 26.85 -2.09 -15.83
CA ARG A 152 27.27 -0.94 -16.65
C ARG A 152 28.66 -0.40 -16.33
N LEU A 153 29.04 -0.47 -15.04
CA LEU A 153 30.35 -0.02 -14.57
C LEU A 153 31.42 -1.13 -14.58
N GLY A 154 31.02 -2.37 -14.88
CA GLY A 154 31.91 -3.53 -14.84
C GLY A 154 32.48 -3.81 -13.45
N VAL A 155 31.70 -3.54 -12.39
CA VAL A 155 32.14 -3.70 -10.98
C VAL A 155 31.49 -4.89 -10.30
N LYS A 156 32.20 -5.42 -9.30
CA LYS A 156 31.78 -6.53 -8.43
C LYS A 156 31.85 -6.10 -6.95
N PRO A 157 31.20 -6.83 -6.04
CA PRO A 157 31.41 -6.63 -4.61
C PRO A 157 32.91 -6.67 -4.25
N GLY A 158 33.35 -5.66 -3.51
CA GLY A 158 34.77 -5.45 -3.16
C GLY A 158 35.47 -4.36 -3.96
N ASP A 159 34.97 -4.02 -5.17
CA ASP A 159 35.52 -2.94 -5.99
C ASP A 159 35.17 -1.55 -5.42
N THR A 160 35.88 -0.53 -5.90
CA THR A 160 35.61 0.87 -5.56
C THR A 160 34.94 1.58 -6.72
N VAL A 161 33.91 2.38 -6.41
CA VAL A 161 33.21 3.28 -7.32
C VAL A 161 33.18 4.69 -6.74
N SER A 162 33.24 5.70 -7.60
CA SER A 162 33.08 7.09 -7.18
C SER A 162 31.62 7.51 -7.32
N LEU A 163 31.02 8.05 -6.26
CA LEU A 163 29.68 8.62 -6.22
C LEU A 163 29.77 10.11 -5.90
N GLY A 164 29.43 10.95 -6.87
CA GLY A 164 29.57 12.40 -6.72
C GLY A 164 31.00 12.87 -6.39
N GLY A 165 32.02 12.14 -6.84
CA GLY A 165 33.43 12.43 -6.57
C GLY A 165 33.99 11.82 -5.28
N VAL A 166 33.17 11.07 -4.51
CA VAL A 166 33.60 10.39 -3.27
C VAL A 166 33.65 8.88 -3.49
N ASP A 167 34.80 8.30 -3.23
CA ASP A 167 35.03 6.87 -3.39
C ASP A 167 34.28 6.05 -2.34
N GLN A 168 33.60 5.01 -2.82
CA GLN A 168 32.80 4.08 -2.03
C GLN A 168 33.12 2.64 -2.44
N LYS A 169 33.27 1.75 -1.45
CA LYS A 169 33.44 0.33 -1.68
C LYS A 169 32.10 -0.33 -1.98
N VAL A 170 31.99 -1.10 -3.04
CA VAL A 170 30.81 -1.91 -3.34
C VAL A 170 30.72 -3.06 -2.35
N GLY A 171 29.81 -2.99 -1.40
CA GLY A 171 29.62 -4.00 -0.35
C GLY A 171 28.78 -5.20 -0.78
N GLY A 172 27.91 -4.99 -1.80
CA GLY A 172 27.04 -6.03 -2.33
C GLY A 172 26.08 -5.51 -3.39
N LEU A 173 25.44 -6.43 -4.10
CA LEU A 173 24.43 -6.14 -5.10
C LEU A 173 23.03 -6.35 -4.54
N ILE A 174 22.14 -5.41 -4.81
CA ILE A 174 20.75 -5.42 -4.33
C ILE A 174 19.97 -6.47 -5.11
N ALA A 175 19.35 -7.42 -4.41
CA ALA A 175 18.39 -8.37 -4.98
C ALA A 175 16.96 -7.86 -4.80
N SER A 176 16.60 -7.41 -3.59
CA SER A 176 15.26 -6.92 -3.29
C SER A 176 15.31 -5.76 -2.29
N ASP A 177 14.66 -4.65 -2.63
CA ASP A 177 14.39 -3.52 -1.74
C ASP A 177 12.87 -3.45 -1.49
N PRO A 178 12.39 -3.66 -0.25
CA PRO A 178 10.96 -3.64 0.06
C PRO A 178 10.32 -2.27 -0.18
N GLU A 179 11.09 -1.19 -0.10
CA GLU A 179 10.60 0.18 -0.27
C GLU A 179 10.53 0.63 -1.74
N LYS A 180 11.05 -0.18 -2.69
CA LYS A 180 11.11 0.17 -4.12
C LYS A 180 9.75 0.57 -4.70
N LEU A 181 8.67 -0.06 -4.24
CA LEU A 181 7.31 0.23 -4.71
C LEU A 181 6.78 1.59 -4.25
N SER A 182 7.27 2.12 -3.12
CA SER A 182 6.84 3.43 -2.59
C SER A 182 7.61 4.60 -3.20
N GLU A 183 8.78 4.35 -3.77
CA GLU A 183 9.67 5.39 -4.25
C GLU A 183 9.23 6.01 -5.58
N GLY A 184 8.32 5.33 -6.30
CA GLY A 184 7.81 5.78 -7.59
C GLY A 184 8.82 5.58 -8.72
N PHE A 185 8.65 6.33 -9.81
CA PHE A 185 9.53 6.24 -10.96
C PHE A 185 10.81 7.03 -10.67
N ALA A 186 11.96 6.35 -10.59
CA ALA A 186 13.27 6.97 -10.46
C ALA A 186 14.05 6.80 -11.76
N LEU A 187 14.74 7.85 -12.19
CA LEU A 187 15.69 7.79 -13.30
C LEU A 187 16.99 7.13 -12.82
N GLY A 188 17.32 5.98 -13.39
CA GLY A 188 18.50 5.21 -13.04
C GLY A 188 18.23 4.11 -12.04
N ASP A 189 19.22 3.28 -11.86
CA ASP A 189 19.18 2.13 -10.97
C ASP A 189 19.53 2.54 -9.53
N ALA A 190 19.04 1.79 -8.55
CA ALA A 190 19.21 2.11 -7.14
C ALA A 190 20.67 1.98 -6.67
N ALA A 191 21.13 2.96 -5.91
CA ALA A 191 22.32 2.90 -5.09
C ALA A 191 21.97 3.34 -3.67
N ILE A 192 22.40 2.58 -2.64
CA ILE A 192 22.09 2.88 -1.23
C ILE A 192 23.40 3.16 -0.50
N SER A 193 23.48 4.35 0.12
CA SER A 193 24.64 4.82 0.89
C SER A 193 24.25 5.27 2.28
N THR A 194 25.23 5.62 3.07
CA THR A 194 25.06 6.32 4.34
C THR A 194 24.61 7.77 4.13
N LEU A 195 23.96 8.34 5.15
CA LEU A 195 23.36 9.68 5.09
C LEU A 195 24.42 10.81 4.95
N ASP A 196 25.67 10.58 5.33
CA ASP A 196 26.79 11.52 5.23
C ASP A 196 27.33 11.66 3.80
N LEU A 197 27.15 10.67 2.94
CA LEU A 197 27.72 10.68 1.59
C LEU A 197 27.24 11.86 0.74
N PRO A 198 25.93 12.19 0.63
CA PRO A 198 25.48 13.32 -0.16
C PRO A 198 26.09 14.65 0.25
N GLU A 199 26.31 14.89 1.53
CA GLU A 199 26.95 16.11 2.05
C GLU A 199 28.43 16.14 1.66
N ARG A 200 29.17 15.06 1.89
CA ARG A 200 30.59 14.92 1.51
C ARG A 200 30.81 15.05 0.00
N ALA A 201 29.84 14.61 -0.78
CA ALA A 201 29.87 14.70 -2.24
C ALA A 201 29.36 16.07 -2.78
N GLY A 202 28.99 17.01 -1.91
CA GLY A 202 28.44 18.31 -2.32
C GLY A 202 27.09 18.25 -3.01
N LEU A 203 26.32 17.13 -2.86
CA LEU A 203 25.07 16.90 -3.54
C LEU A 203 23.86 17.50 -2.82
N THR A 204 24.05 18.13 -1.66
CA THR A 204 23.02 18.80 -0.86
C THR A 204 23.22 20.30 -0.73
N GLN A 205 24.12 20.88 -1.53
CA GLN A 205 24.37 22.33 -1.53
C GLN A 205 23.16 23.13 -2.01
N PRO A 206 23.07 24.43 -1.67
CA PRO A 206 22.01 25.30 -2.18
C PRO A 206 21.89 25.20 -3.71
N GLY A 207 20.66 24.96 -4.19
CA GLY A 207 20.38 24.74 -5.62
C GLY A 207 20.43 23.27 -6.06
N ALA A 208 20.90 22.34 -5.24
CA ALA A 208 20.88 20.93 -5.55
C ALA A 208 19.44 20.37 -5.47
N MET A 209 19.11 19.47 -6.39
CA MET A 209 17.79 18.82 -6.46
C MET A 209 17.80 17.52 -5.62
N TYR A 210 17.36 17.61 -4.39
CA TYR A 210 17.16 16.44 -3.53
C TYR A 210 15.85 16.50 -2.77
N ARG A 211 15.38 15.35 -2.32
CA ARG A 211 14.21 15.20 -1.48
C ARG A 211 14.59 14.50 -0.19
N SER A 212 14.27 15.09 0.94
CA SER A 212 14.28 14.39 2.22
C SER A 212 13.07 13.49 2.33
N ALA A 213 13.26 12.31 2.89
CA ALA A 213 12.21 11.32 3.15
C ALA A 213 12.45 10.73 4.55
N THR A 214 11.87 11.36 5.55
CA THR A 214 12.00 10.93 6.95
C THR A 214 10.84 10.01 7.31
N ARG A 215 11.16 8.81 7.80
CA ARG A 215 10.18 7.79 8.18
C ARG A 215 10.10 7.63 9.67
N VAL A 216 8.91 7.28 10.15
CA VAL A 216 8.67 7.03 11.57
C VAL A 216 8.01 5.66 11.73
N LYS A 217 8.58 4.85 12.61
CA LYS A 217 7.96 3.62 13.12
C LYS A 217 7.39 3.89 14.49
N PHE A 218 6.06 3.83 14.62
CA PHE A 218 5.40 4.12 15.88
C PHE A 218 5.76 3.12 16.97
N THR A 219 5.89 3.62 18.20
CA THR A 219 6.04 2.77 19.40
C THR A 219 4.74 2.00 19.64
N ASP A 220 3.58 2.64 19.43
CA ASP A 220 2.27 1.99 19.47
C ASP A 220 1.78 1.70 18.05
N PRO A 221 1.77 0.42 17.61
CA PRO A 221 1.33 0.04 16.26
C PRO A 221 -0.15 0.33 15.98
N ALA A 222 -0.98 0.48 17.02
CA ALA A 222 -2.42 0.76 16.87
C ALA A 222 -2.71 2.24 16.63
N ARG A 223 -1.73 3.12 16.85
CA ARG A 223 -1.89 4.57 16.67
C ARG A 223 -2.30 4.90 15.23
N ASP A 224 -3.31 5.78 15.12
CA ASP A 224 -3.75 6.30 13.83
C ASP A 224 -2.72 7.29 13.26
N PRO A 225 -2.14 7.00 12.06
CA PRO A 225 -1.19 7.89 11.42
C PRO A 225 -1.80 9.25 11.02
N ASP A 226 -3.10 9.27 10.65
CA ASP A 226 -3.78 10.49 10.21
C ASP A 226 -3.94 11.49 11.35
N ALA A 227 -4.06 11.00 12.60
CA ALA A 227 -4.10 11.87 13.78
C ALA A 227 -2.74 12.58 14.00
N LEU A 228 -1.63 11.89 13.70
CA LEU A 228 -0.30 12.51 13.76
C LEU A 228 -0.11 13.54 12.65
N VAL A 229 -0.54 13.26 11.41
CA VAL A 229 -0.49 14.24 10.32
C VAL A 229 -1.16 15.54 10.74
N LYS A 230 -2.41 15.47 11.20
CA LYS A 230 -3.16 16.66 11.70
C LYS A 230 -2.44 17.40 12.82
N ALA A 231 -1.76 16.70 13.72
CA ALA A 231 -1.01 17.31 14.81
C ALA A 231 0.26 18.03 14.31
N LEU A 232 0.91 17.49 13.27
CA LEU A 232 2.08 18.11 12.63
C LEU A 232 1.67 19.32 11.82
N ASP A 233 0.60 19.24 11.03
CA ASP A 233 0.04 20.34 10.24
C ASP A 233 -0.34 21.52 11.14
N LYS A 234 -1.00 21.24 12.27
CA LYS A 234 -1.34 22.26 13.27
C LYS A 234 -0.11 22.95 13.89
N ARG A 235 1.02 22.20 14.05
CA ARG A 235 2.22 22.71 14.70
C ARG A 235 3.15 23.44 13.76
N PHE A 236 3.34 22.91 12.54
CA PHE A 236 4.35 23.37 11.59
C PHE A 236 3.76 24.02 10.33
N GLY A 237 2.43 23.94 10.14
CA GLY A 237 1.70 24.42 8.96
C GLY A 237 1.35 23.31 7.98
N ASP A 238 0.24 23.47 7.27
CA ASP A 238 -0.34 22.47 6.36
C ASP A 238 0.59 22.11 5.18
N ASP A 239 1.45 23.04 4.76
CA ASP A 239 2.38 22.85 3.64
C ASP A 239 3.82 22.56 4.07
N ALA A 240 4.07 22.32 5.37
CA ALA A 240 5.42 22.08 5.89
C ALA A 240 6.01 20.77 5.36
N PHE A 241 5.17 19.77 5.11
CA PHE A 241 5.55 18.43 4.69
C PHE A 241 4.58 17.85 3.67
N GLU A 242 5.10 17.16 2.65
CA GLU A 242 4.31 16.18 1.91
C GLU A 242 4.29 14.89 2.72
N THR A 243 3.14 14.56 3.31
CA THR A 243 2.99 13.41 4.20
C THR A 243 2.40 12.20 3.47
N ARG A 244 2.94 11.01 3.76
CA ARG A 244 2.37 9.73 3.34
C ARG A 244 2.21 8.83 4.55
N THR A 245 1.08 8.16 4.63
CA THR A 245 0.80 7.21 5.71
C THR A 245 0.83 5.78 5.20
N ARG A 246 0.97 4.81 6.10
CA ARG A 246 0.90 3.38 5.77
C ARG A 246 -0.41 2.97 5.09
N LYS A 247 -1.48 3.76 5.25
CA LYS A 247 -2.76 3.54 4.59
C LYS A 247 -2.71 3.90 3.10
N ALA A 248 -1.88 4.89 2.75
CA ALA A 248 -1.68 5.41 1.39
C ALA A 248 -0.25 5.16 0.88
N ALA A 249 0.30 3.98 1.17
CA ALA A 249 1.69 3.64 0.83
C ALA A 249 1.96 3.60 -0.69
N SER A 250 0.93 3.32 -1.49
CA SER A 250 1.01 3.29 -2.96
C SER A 250 -0.17 4.05 -3.59
N PRO A 251 -0.02 5.36 -3.88
CA PRO A 251 -1.11 6.19 -4.42
C PRO A 251 -1.69 5.71 -5.75
N SER A 252 -0.90 5.00 -6.55
CA SER A 252 -1.36 4.40 -7.81
C SER A 252 -2.28 3.21 -7.56
N THR A 253 -1.92 2.36 -6.62
CA THR A 253 -2.71 1.19 -6.22
C THR A 253 -3.99 1.62 -5.51
N GLU A 254 -3.92 2.61 -4.62
CA GLU A 254 -5.08 3.15 -3.93
C GLU A 254 -6.11 3.74 -4.90
N ARG A 255 -5.66 4.56 -5.85
CA ARG A 255 -6.54 5.10 -6.92
C ARG A 255 -7.14 4.01 -7.80
N PHE A 256 -6.38 2.97 -8.11
CA PHE A 256 -6.88 1.83 -8.88
C PHE A 256 -7.95 1.05 -8.09
N VAL A 257 -7.67 0.69 -6.83
CA VAL A 257 -8.61 -0.03 -5.96
C VAL A 257 -9.88 0.79 -5.72
N SER A 258 -9.77 2.10 -5.46
CA SER A 258 -10.91 3.00 -5.29
C SER A 258 -11.79 3.06 -6.54
N ARG A 259 -11.18 3.23 -7.73
CA ARG A 259 -11.93 3.23 -9.01
C ARG A 259 -12.60 1.88 -9.30
N MET A 260 -11.89 0.78 -9.04
CA MET A 260 -12.46 -0.56 -9.17
C MET A 260 -13.62 -0.78 -8.19
N GLY A 261 -13.49 -0.33 -6.94
CA GLY A 261 -14.55 -0.36 -5.94
C GLY A 261 -15.79 0.42 -6.39
N GLN A 262 -15.64 1.63 -6.90
CA GLN A 262 -16.73 2.45 -7.45
C GLN A 262 -17.40 1.76 -8.64
N PHE A 263 -16.61 1.23 -9.58
CA PHE A 263 -17.13 0.51 -10.74
C PHE A 263 -17.93 -0.73 -10.32
N LEU A 264 -17.39 -1.53 -9.42
CA LEU A 264 -18.05 -2.73 -8.91
C LEU A 264 -19.33 -2.39 -8.12
N THR A 265 -19.34 -1.28 -7.38
CA THR A 265 -20.56 -0.79 -6.70
C THR A 265 -21.65 -0.42 -7.69
N LEU A 266 -21.30 0.26 -8.80
CA LEU A 266 -22.26 0.58 -9.87
C LEU A 266 -22.81 -0.68 -10.54
N VAL A 267 -21.96 -1.67 -10.83
CA VAL A 267 -22.38 -2.97 -11.38
C VAL A 267 -23.30 -3.70 -10.41
N GLY A 268 -22.95 -3.70 -9.10
CA GLY A 268 -23.78 -4.31 -8.07
C GLY A 268 -25.14 -3.63 -7.93
N LEU A 269 -25.19 -2.30 -7.98
CA LEU A 269 -26.44 -1.53 -7.97
C LEU A 269 -27.31 -1.84 -9.19
N ALA A 270 -26.70 -1.88 -10.37
CA ALA A 270 -27.40 -2.26 -11.61
C ALA A 270 -27.98 -3.68 -11.52
N ALA A 271 -27.22 -4.64 -11.01
CA ALA A 271 -27.69 -6.00 -10.78
C ALA A 271 -28.87 -6.05 -9.78
N LEU A 272 -28.81 -5.22 -8.73
CA LEU A 272 -29.90 -5.11 -7.75
C LEU A 272 -31.19 -4.54 -8.38
N VAL A 273 -31.08 -3.53 -9.24
CA VAL A 273 -32.21 -2.95 -9.97
C VAL A 273 -32.85 -3.99 -10.90
N ILE A 274 -32.02 -4.73 -11.65
CA ILE A 274 -32.49 -5.81 -12.54
C ILE A 274 -33.19 -6.91 -11.71
N ALA A 275 -32.62 -7.30 -10.58
CA ALA A 275 -33.25 -8.25 -9.67
C ALA A 275 -34.60 -7.72 -9.15
N GLY A 276 -34.68 -6.44 -8.79
CA GLY A 276 -35.91 -5.77 -8.33
C GLY A 276 -37.01 -5.79 -9.41
N ILE A 277 -36.68 -5.50 -10.66
CA ILE A 277 -37.62 -5.57 -11.79
C ILE A 277 -38.07 -7.03 -12.00
N GLY A 278 -37.14 -7.99 -11.93
CA GLY A 278 -37.47 -9.42 -12.05
C GLY A 278 -38.41 -9.89 -10.93
N ILE A 279 -38.23 -9.40 -9.70
CA ILE A 279 -39.13 -9.69 -8.57
C ILE A 279 -40.51 -9.09 -8.82
N GLY A 280 -40.62 -7.83 -9.24
CA GLY A 280 -41.87 -7.17 -9.56
C GLY A 280 -42.65 -7.91 -10.65
N GLY A 281 -42.01 -8.28 -11.74
CA GLY A 281 -42.61 -9.07 -12.83
C GLY A 281 -43.04 -10.46 -12.38
N GLY A 282 -42.23 -11.14 -11.59
CA GLY A 282 -42.56 -12.47 -11.04
C GLY A 282 -43.78 -12.46 -10.11
N VAL A 283 -43.88 -11.46 -9.23
CA VAL A 283 -45.01 -11.28 -8.31
C VAL A 283 -46.29 -10.93 -9.09
N SER A 284 -46.21 -10.01 -10.07
CA SER A 284 -47.34 -9.64 -10.90
C SER A 284 -47.90 -10.85 -11.67
N SER A 285 -47.03 -11.62 -12.34
CA SER A 285 -47.43 -12.86 -13.04
C SER A 285 -48.05 -13.90 -12.11
N TYR A 286 -47.56 -14.00 -10.88
CA TYR A 286 -48.14 -14.91 -9.87
C TYR A 286 -49.53 -14.48 -9.44
N LEU A 287 -49.74 -13.19 -9.20
CA LEU A 287 -51.04 -12.65 -8.80
C LEU A 287 -52.08 -12.76 -9.94
N GLU A 288 -51.66 -12.51 -11.17
CA GLU A 288 -52.56 -12.70 -12.37
C GLU A 288 -52.97 -14.16 -12.53
N ALA A 289 -52.05 -15.12 -12.41
CA ALA A 289 -52.35 -16.55 -12.50
C ALA A 289 -53.27 -17.08 -11.39
N ARG A 290 -53.49 -16.34 -10.31
CA ARG A 290 -54.44 -16.68 -9.25
C ARG A 290 -55.78 -15.92 -9.31
N ARG A 291 -55.92 -14.95 -10.19
CA ARG A 291 -57.17 -14.21 -10.39
C ARG A 291 -58.17 -14.90 -11.32
N THR A 292 -57.75 -15.93 -12.04
CA THR A 292 -58.56 -16.85 -12.83
C THR A 292 -58.76 -18.15 -12.05
#